data_46d8eb7dd20f9ad4a7315c73d6ca36ba
#
_entry.id   46d8eb7dd20f9ad4a7315c73d6ca36ba
#
_cell.length_a   1.000
_cell.length_b   1.000
_cell.length_c   1.000
_cell.angle_alpha   90.00
_cell.angle_beta   90.00
_cell.angle_gamma   90.00
#
_symmetry.space_group_name_H-M   'P 1'
#
loop_
_entity.id
_entity.type
_entity.pdbx_description
1 polymer ?
#
loop_
_entity_poly.entity_id
_entity_poly.type
_entity_poly.pdbx_seq_one_letter_code
_entity_poly.pdbx_strand_id
1 'polypeptide(L)'
;MYARIIQRCQQVHSVRWRVKDPQHLMEKIVRKTQPNTPTFKEKYVGINETNYDSIVTDLIGVRALHLFKEDCLPIHDYLCQEWKNAEAPIYYVRSGDDKVFSDLPDDVVVKVHPAGYRSLHYVFGSQPLSRIVYTEVQVRTIFEEGWTEIDHKIRYPNFSHNEQVCSFLLIFNRLAGSADEMGSFVKQLVGELELHQHAIDEITQKSEENAQEVANLFKLLEQNESKQQGSQELIDKLREQAEQLQVEKKALHRAAKQHAINTLSLNAKAKCKASELIK
;
A
#
# COMPACT_ATOMS: atom_id res chain seq x y z
N MET A 1 -8.02 23.13 6.38
CA MET A 1 -9.01 22.50 5.47
C MET A 1 -8.46 21.20 4.91
N TYR A 2 -7.40 21.19 4.10
CA TYR A 2 -6.82 19.99 3.46
C TYR A 2 -6.60 18.82 4.42
N ALA A 3 -5.86 19.01 5.52
CA ALA A 3 -5.56 17.94 6.45
C ALA A 3 -6.80 17.21 7.00
N ARG A 4 -7.89 17.94 7.27
CA ARG A 4 -9.14 17.33 7.76
C ARG A 4 -9.87 16.51 6.70
N ILE A 5 -9.80 16.90 5.44
CA ILE A 5 -10.43 16.19 4.34
C ILE A 5 -9.59 14.95 4.01
N ILE A 6 -8.27 15.10 3.88
CA ILE A 6 -7.34 13.99 3.62
C ILE A 6 -7.44 12.90 4.70
N GLN A 7 -7.61 13.28 5.98
CA GLN A 7 -7.78 12.32 7.09
C GLN A 7 -9.07 11.47 6.98
N ARG A 8 -10.03 11.83 6.13
CA ARG A 8 -11.24 11.02 5.90
C ARG A 8 -11.00 9.86 4.94
N CYS A 9 -9.93 9.90 4.15
CA CYS A 9 -9.55 8.79 3.29
C CYS A 9 -9.16 7.60 4.17
N GLN A 10 -9.80 6.46 3.95
CA GLN A 10 -9.67 5.26 4.80
C GLN A 10 -8.23 4.72 4.81
N GLN A 11 -7.51 4.86 3.70
CA GLN A 11 -6.14 4.40 3.53
C GLN A 11 -5.11 5.33 4.18
N VAL A 12 -5.52 6.53 4.59
CA VAL A 12 -4.63 7.48 5.27
C VAL A 12 -4.57 7.17 6.76
N HIS A 13 -3.42 6.74 7.23
CA HIS A 13 -3.17 6.47 8.65
C HIS A 13 -3.11 7.77 9.46
N SER A 14 -2.34 8.76 9.01
CA SER A 14 -2.19 10.04 9.71
C SER A 14 -1.83 11.18 8.75
N VAL A 15 -2.16 12.38 9.16
CA VAL A 15 -1.86 13.61 8.40
C VAL A 15 -1.04 14.56 9.25
N ARG A 16 0.07 15.03 8.70
CA ARG A 16 0.88 16.11 9.26
C ARG A 16 0.81 17.32 8.33
N TRP A 17 0.89 18.50 8.87
CA TRP A 17 0.91 19.73 8.08
C TRP A 17 1.84 20.78 8.70
N ARG A 18 2.35 21.64 7.85
CA ARG A 18 3.18 22.78 8.27
C ARG A 18 2.97 23.95 7.35
N VAL A 19 3.20 25.15 7.89
CA VAL A 19 3.46 26.35 7.11
C VAL A 19 4.97 26.52 6.99
N LYS A 20 5.46 26.87 5.82
CA LYS A 20 6.89 27.06 5.60
C LYS A 20 7.41 28.20 6.46
N ASP A 21 8.49 27.96 7.17
CA ASP A 21 9.20 28.96 7.95
C ASP A 21 9.71 30.08 7.03
N PRO A 22 9.53 31.37 7.41
CA PRO A 22 9.97 32.50 6.59
C PRO A 22 11.47 32.49 6.25
N GLN A 23 12.34 32.10 7.20
CA GLN A 23 13.78 32.02 6.94
C GLN A 23 14.09 30.94 5.91
N HIS A 24 13.50 29.75 6.06
CA HIS A 24 13.65 28.67 5.08
C HIS A 24 13.05 29.02 3.70
N LEU A 25 12.02 29.87 3.65
CA LEU A 25 11.50 30.41 2.41
C LEU A 25 12.54 31.30 1.72
N MET A 26 13.13 32.23 2.46
CA MET A 26 14.16 33.11 1.93
C MET A 26 15.38 32.35 1.42
N GLU A 27 15.88 31.37 2.19
CA GLU A 27 16.96 30.49 1.78
C GLU A 27 16.63 29.72 0.49
N LYS A 28 15.40 29.23 0.36
CA LYS A 28 14.93 28.56 -0.85
C LYS A 28 14.92 29.51 -2.04
N ILE A 29 14.41 30.74 -1.88
CA ILE A 29 14.36 31.74 -2.95
C ILE A 29 15.79 32.04 -3.41
N VAL A 30 16.70 32.39 -2.50
CA VAL A 30 18.10 32.67 -2.80
C VAL A 30 18.74 31.52 -3.58
N ARG A 31 18.60 30.28 -3.09
CA ARG A 31 19.16 29.11 -3.75
C ARG A 31 18.56 28.85 -5.15
N LYS A 32 17.26 29.15 -5.36
CA LYS A 32 16.58 28.94 -6.64
C LYS A 32 16.81 30.03 -7.67
N THR A 33 17.25 31.22 -7.24
CA THR A 33 17.58 32.36 -8.11
C THR A 33 19.05 32.41 -8.52
N GLN A 34 19.93 31.62 -7.89
CA GLN A 34 21.36 31.58 -8.23
C GLN A 34 21.57 30.93 -9.62
N PRO A 35 22.04 31.67 -10.63
CA PRO A 35 22.32 31.14 -11.95
C PRO A 35 23.47 30.13 -11.89
N ASN A 36 23.51 29.20 -12.84
CA ASN A 36 24.54 28.16 -12.96
C ASN A 36 24.59 27.15 -11.80
N THR A 37 23.52 27.02 -11.02
CA THR A 37 23.39 25.95 -10.01
C THR A 37 22.38 24.90 -10.46
N PRO A 38 22.54 23.62 -10.07
CA PRO A 38 21.58 22.55 -10.38
C PRO A 38 20.16 22.82 -9.83
N THR A 39 20.07 23.77 -8.89
CA THR A 39 18.82 24.12 -8.22
C THR A 39 18.14 25.35 -8.83
N PHE A 40 18.76 26.01 -9.79
CA PHE A 40 18.19 27.18 -10.48
C PHE A 40 16.82 26.86 -11.12
N LYS A 41 15.89 27.76 -10.96
CA LYS A 41 14.59 27.71 -11.62
C LYS A 41 14.19 29.11 -12.09
N GLU A 42 14.00 29.25 -13.37
CA GLU A 42 13.66 30.52 -14.03
C GLU A 42 12.42 31.18 -13.41
N LYS A 43 11.42 30.41 -13.01
CA LYS A 43 10.20 30.93 -12.38
C LYS A 43 10.44 31.70 -11.06
N TYR A 44 11.63 31.59 -10.45
CA TYR A 44 12.01 32.34 -9.24
C TYR A 44 12.70 33.67 -9.55
N VAL A 45 13.05 33.94 -10.80
CA VAL A 45 13.64 35.24 -11.20
C VAL A 45 12.58 36.29 -11.10
N GLY A 46 12.89 37.41 -10.39
CA GLY A 46 11.94 38.49 -10.16
C GLY A 46 10.91 38.26 -9.06
N ILE A 47 11.09 37.20 -8.24
CA ILE A 47 10.23 36.98 -7.07
C ILE A 47 10.37 38.12 -6.06
N ASN A 48 9.24 38.57 -5.51
CA ASN A 48 9.17 39.64 -4.55
C ASN A 48 7.98 39.45 -3.59
N GLU A 49 7.75 40.40 -2.71
CA GLU A 49 6.70 40.35 -1.67
C GLU A 49 5.26 40.32 -2.23
N THR A 50 5.06 40.73 -3.49
CA THR A 50 3.72 40.81 -4.11
C THR A 50 3.37 39.55 -4.93
N ASN A 51 4.35 38.72 -5.28
CA ASN A 51 4.15 37.57 -6.20
C ASN A 51 4.66 36.20 -5.66
N TYR A 52 5.32 36.16 -4.48
CA TYR A 52 5.89 34.93 -3.96
C TYR A 52 4.84 33.84 -3.73
N ASP A 53 3.64 34.19 -3.36
CA ASP A 53 2.53 33.29 -3.07
C ASP A 53 2.01 32.52 -4.32
N SER A 54 2.14 33.15 -5.50
CA SER A 54 1.80 32.53 -6.78
C SER A 54 2.93 31.69 -7.38
N ILE A 55 4.20 31.94 -6.98
CA ILE A 55 5.38 31.26 -7.52
C ILE A 55 5.78 30.05 -6.66
N VAL A 56 5.66 30.20 -5.32
CA VAL A 56 6.08 29.16 -4.37
C VAL A 56 4.93 28.22 -4.07
N THR A 57 5.02 26.99 -4.55
CA THR A 57 3.94 26.00 -4.48
C THR A 57 3.92 25.18 -3.18
N ASP A 58 4.90 25.38 -2.29
CA ASP A 58 5.06 24.63 -1.03
C ASP A 58 5.05 25.52 0.23
N LEU A 59 4.33 26.65 0.18
CA LEU A 59 4.13 27.50 1.36
C LEU A 59 3.38 26.76 2.46
N ILE A 60 2.42 25.94 2.07
CA ILE A 60 1.72 25.00 2.95
C ILE A 60 2.14 23.60 2.50
N GLY A 61 2.65 22.82 3.43
CA GLY A 61 2.97 21.42 3.21
C GLY A 61 2.02 20.52 4.02
N VAL A 62 1.43 19.53 3.37
CA VAL A 62 0.62 18.48 4.00
C VAL A 62 1.25 17.14 3.65
N ARG A 63 1.37 16.27 4.64
CA ARG A 63 1.86 14.90 4.45
C ARG A 63 0.75 13.93 4.83
N ALA A 64 0.30 13.15 3.88
CA ALA A 64 -0.61 12.04 4.07
C ALA A 64 0.22 10.76 4.20
N LEU A 65 0.21 10.17 5.39
CA LEU A 65 0.99 8.99 5.69
C LEU A 65 0.09 7.76 5.63
N HIS A 66 0.59 6.71 5.00
CA HIS A 66 -0.11 5.42 4.88
C HIS A 66 0.79 4.27 5.33
N LEU A 67 0.20 3.07 5.52
CA LEU A 67 0.93 1.92 6.06
C LEU A 67 1.52 1.03 4.96
N PHE A 68 0.77 0.77 3.91
CA PHE A 68 1.12 -0.20 2.87
C PHE A 68 1.33 0.51 1.54
N LYS A 69 2.27 0.05 0.73
CA LYS A 69 2.59 0.67 -0.57
C LYS A 69 1.38 0.80 -1.48
N GLU A 70 0.51 -0.21 -1.48
CA GLU A 70 -0.69 -0.29 -2.32
C GLU A 70 -1.71 0.80 -1.99
N ASP A 71 -1.66 1.35 -0.78
CA ASP A 71 -2.59 2.38 -0.33
C ASP A 71 -2.40 3.71 -1.09
N CYS A 72 -1.26 3.90 -1.77
CA CYS A 72 -0.98 5.14 -2.50
C CYS A 72 -1.95 5.39 -3.67
N LEU A 73 -2.41 4.35 -4.38
CA LEU A 73 -3.33 4.48 -5.50
C LEU A 73 -4.75 4.88 -5.06
N PRO A 74 -5.40 4.20 -4.11
CA PRO A 74 -6.68 4.68 -3.56
C PRO A 74 -6.61 6.10 -2.98
N ILE A 75 -5.48 6.48 -2.38
CA ILE A 75 -5.27 7.86 -1.91
C ILE A 75 -5.16 8.83 -3.08
N HIS A 76 -4.48 8.46 -4.17
CA HIS A 76 -4.42 9.24 -5.39
C HIS A 76 -5.82 9.52 -5.94
N ASP A 77 -6.63 8.48 -6.12
CA ASP A 77 -7.99 8.59 -6.63
C ASP A 77 -8.83 9.53 -5.75
N TYR A 78 -8.76 9.35 -4.44
CA TYR A 78 -9.45 10.21 -3.49
C TYR A 78 -9.03 11.68 -3.61
N LEU A 79 -7.73 11.96 -3.68
CA LEU A 79 -7.22 13.34 -3.80
C LEU A 79 -7.64 14.01 -5.12
N CYS A 80 -7.61 13.26 -6.23
CA CYS A 80 -8.01 13.75 -7.55
C CYS A 80 -9.52 13.95 -7.70
N GLN A 81 -10.33 13.24 -6.91
CA GLN A 81 -11.78 13.48 -6.82
C GLN A 81 -12.10 14.74 -6.01
N GLU A 82 -11.36 14.99 -4.92
CA GLU A 82 -11.62 16.14 -4.05
C GLU A 82 -11.08 17.45 -4.61
N TRP A 83 -9.95 17.44 -5.34
CA TRP A 83 -9.30 18.64 -5.83
C TRP A 83 -8.70 18.48 -7.22
N LYS A 84 -8.76 19.57 -7.97
CA LYS A 84 -8.05 19.69 -9.24
C LYS A 84 -6.57 20.00 -9.01
N ASN A 85 -5.69 19.22 -9.60
CA ASN A 85 -4.25 19.46 -9.59
C ASN A 85 -3.90 20.77 -10.32
N ALA A 86 -3.06 21.61 -9.72
CA ALA A 86 -2.50 22.81 -10.34
C ALA A 86 -1.31 22.47 -11.26
N GLU A 87 -0.58 21.41 -10.95
CA GLU A 87 0.51 20.84 -11.75
C GLU A 87 0.30 19.31 -11.83
N ALA A 88 0.85 18.64 -12.84
CA ALA A 88 0.80 17.19 -12.92
C ALA A 88 1.41 16.55 -11.68
N PRO A 89 0.78 15.54 -11.06
CA PRO A 89 1.32 14.83 -9.92
C PRO A 89 2.68 14.22 -10.26
N ILE A 90 3.61 14.26 -9.31
CA ILE A 90 4.95 13.70 -9.50
C ILE A 90 5.17 12.57 -8.51
N TYR A 91 5.44 11.36 -9.02
CA TYR A 91 5.87 10.26 -8.20
C TYR A 91 7.39 10.15 -8.22
N TYR A 92 8.01 10.46 -7.09
CA TYR A 92 9.43 10.23 -6.89
C TYR A 92 9.67 8.78 -6.51
N VAL A 93 10.62 8.14 -7.19
CA VAL A 93 11.01 6.74 -6.99
C VAL A 93 12.51 6.64 -6.77
N ARG A 94 12.95 5.55 -6.15
CA ARG A 94 14.36 5.19 -6.06
C ARG A 94 14.83 4.58 -7.38
N SER A 95 16.10 4.75 -7.70
CA SER A 95 16.71 4.06 -8.84
C SER A 95 16.57 2.54 -8.71
N GLY A 96 15.99 1.90 -9.71
CA GLY A 96 15.69 0.48 -9.73
C GLY A 96 14.25 0.10 -9.34
N ASP A 97 13.49 1.03 -8.76
CA ASP A 97 12.05 0.83 -8.43
C ASP A 97 11.13 1.22 -9.60
N ASP A 98 11.66 1.84 -10.63
CA ASP A 98 10.96 2.39 -11.81
C ASP A 98 10.15 1.35 -12.60
N LYS A 99 10.44 0.04 -12.43
CA LYS A 99 9.72 -1.05 -13.08
C LYS A 99 8.54 -1.61 -12.28
N VAL A 100 8.35 -1.17 -11.03
CA VAL A 100 7.37 -1.77 -10.10
C VAL A 100 5.97 -1.17 -10.24
N PHE A 101 5.83 -0.06 -10.98
CA PHE A 101 4.59 0.72 -11.02
C PHE A 101 3.97 0.74 -12.42
N SER A 102 3.62 -0.44 -12.96
CA SER A 102 2.87 -0.58 -14.21
C SER A 102 1.44 -0.02 -14.14
N ASP A 103 0.93 0.18 -12.93
CA ASP A 103 -0.48 0.51 -12.68
C ASP A 103 -0.70 1.97 -12.27
N LEU A 104 0.32 2.84 -12.45
CA LEU A 104 0.16 4.27 -12.19
C LEU A 104 -0.74 4.92 -13.24
N PRO A 105 -1.63 5.84 -12.84
CA PRO A 105 -2.43 6.64 -13.76
C PRO A 105 -1.56 7.43 -14.75
N ASP A 106 -2.04 7.61 -15.96
CA ASP A 106 -1.33 8.29 -17.07
C ASP A 106 -0.99 9.75 -16.79
N ASP A 107 -1.69 10.40 -15.86
CA ASP A 107 -1.45 11.78 -15.46
C ASP A 107 -0.32 11.96 -14.46
N VAL A 108 0.25 10.87 -13.92
CA VAL A 108 1.33 10.89 -12.95
C VAL A 108 2.71 10.82 -13.63
N VAL A 109 3.54 11.81 -13.38
CA VAL A 109 4.91 11.87 -13.90
C VAL A 109 5.86 11.16 -12.94
N VAL A 110 6.52 10.09 -13.39
CA VAL A 110 7.52 9.36 -12.59
C VAL A 110 8.90 10.02 -12.71
N LYS A 111 9.56 10.26 -11.58
CA LYS A 111 10.92 10.82 -11.53
C LYS A 111 11.80 10.05 -10.56
N VAL A 112 12.99 9.62 -11.01
CA VAL A 112 13.99 9.03 -10.13
C VAL A 112 14.63 10.11 -9.26
N HIS A 113 14.61 9.91 -7.94
CA HIS A 113 15.24 10.84 -6.99
C HIS A 113 16.66 10.35 -6.61
N PRO A 114 17.71 11.20 -6.73
CA PRO A 114 19.09 10.78 -6.48
C PRO A 114 19.38 10.23 -5.09
N ALA A 115 18.68 10.74 -4.06
CA ALA A 115 18.82 10.26 -2.68
C ALA A 115 17.91 9.06 -2.36
N GLY A 116 17.20 8.48 -3.36
CA GLY A 116 16.30 7.35 -3.16
C GLY A 116 14.98 7.70 -2.47
N TYR A 117 14.61 8.97 -2.42
CA TYR A 117 13.35 9.46 -1.87
C TYR A 117 12.16 8.93 -2.66
N ARG A 118 11.12 8.47 -1.96
CA ARG A 118 9.87 7.96 -2.54
C ARG A 118 8.69 8.70 -1.95
N SER A 119 7.90 9.33 -2.81
CA SER A 119 6.68 10.02 -2.41
C SER A 119 5.91 10.48 -3.64
N LEU A 120 4.60 10.46 -3.57
CA LEU A 120 3.73 11.02 -4.59
C LEU A 120 3.36 12.46 -4.18
N HIS A 121 3.63 13.43 -5.04
CA HIS A 121 3.50 14.86 -4.78
C HIS A 121 2.40 15.47 -5.62
N TYR A 122 1.58 16.28 -4.98
CA TYR A 122 0.52 17.06 -5.59
C TYR A 122 0.68 18.54 -5.24
N VAL A 123 0.18 19.39 -6.12
CA VAL A 123 0.03 20.84 -5.85
C VAL A 123 -1.43 21.21 -6.06
N PHE A 124 -2.09 21.62 -4.99
CA PHE A 124 -3.47 22.08 -5.02
C PHE A 124 -3.55 23.58 -4.73
N GLY A 125 -4.37 24.28 -5.50
CA GLY A 125 -4.68 25.69 -5.26
C GLY A 125 -5.89 25.84 -4.34
N SER A 126 -5.82 26.78 -3.42
CA SER A 126 -6.97 27.21 -2.62
C SER A 126 -7.02 28.73 -2.57
N GLN A 127 -8.22 29.27 -2.51
CA GLN A 127 -8.43 30.71 -2.42
C GLN A 127 -9.28 31.06 -1.19
N PRO A 128 -8.69 30.94 0.04
CA PRO A 128 -9.44 31.23 1.27
C PRO A 128 -9.77 32.74 1.43
N LEU A 129 -9.01 33.59 0.76
CA LEU A 129 -9.19 35.06 0.74
C LEU A 129 -9.09 35.53 -0.72
N SER A 130 -8.54 36.74 -0.93
CA SER A 130 -8.38 37.35 -2.27
C SER A 130 -7.25 36.73 -3.11
N ARG A 131 -6.35 35.93 -2.50
CA ARG A 131 -5.18 35.35 -3.16
C ARG A 131 -5.30 33.84 -3.25
N ILE A 132 -4.79 33.29 -4.35
CA ILE A 132 -4.61 31.82 -4.49
C ILE A 132 -3.36 31.44 -3.70
N VAL A 133 -3.50 30.45 -2.81
CA VAL A 133 -2.39 29.86 -2.05
C VAL A 133 -2.26 28.41 -2.46
N TYR A 134 -1.04 28.01 -2.80
CA TYR A 134 -0.73 26.63 -3.15
C TYR A 134 -0.33 25.80 -1.93
N THR A 135 -0.81 24.57 -1.93
CA THR A 135 -0.49 23.57 -0.92
C THR A 135 0.14 22.37 -1.62
N GLU A 136 1.36 22.02 -1.20
CA GLU A 136 1.98 20.75 -1.59
C GLU A 136 1.46 19.63 -0.70
N VAL A 137 0.88 18.59 -1.30
CA VAL A 137 0.48 17.38 -0.59
C VAL A 137 1.45 16.26 -0.98
N GLN A 138 2.06 15.63 0.02
CA GLN A 138 3.00 14.52 -0.13
C GLN A 138 2.38 13.26 0.45
N VAL A 139 2.22 12.23 -0.38
CA VAL A 139 1.69 10.92 0.00
C VAL A 139 2.86 9.94 0.06
N ARG A 140 3.07 9.31 1.21
CA ARG A 140 4.18 8.37 1.44
C ARG A 140 3.89 7.43 2.60
N THR A 141 4.65 6.34 2.69
CA THR A 141 4.55 5.43 3.83
C THR A 141 5.14 6.03 5.11
N ILE A 142 4.78 5.46 6.26
CA ILE A 142 5.37 5.84 7.55
C ILE A 142 6.88 5.61 7.55
N PHE A 143 7.37 4.53 6.94
CA PHE A 143 8.80 4.21 6.91
C PHE A 143 9.58 5.20 6.04
N GLU A 144 9.01 5.61 4.90
CA GLU A 144 9.58 6.66 4.06
C GLU A 144 9.58 8.03 4.77
N GLU A 145 8.53 8.34 5.53
CA GLU A 145 8.50 9.57 6.34
C GLU A 145 9.60 9.56 7.39
N GLY A 146 9.74 8.44 8.13
CA GLY A 146 10.77 8.29 9.16
C GLY A 146 12.18 8.49 8.60
N TRP A 147 12.49 7.81 7.49
CA TRP A 147 13.76 7.98 6.80
C TRP A 147 13.97 9.41 6.31
N THR A 148 12.96 10.00 5.66
CA THR A 148 13.04 11.36 5.09
C THR A 148 13.30 12.42 6.16
N GLU A 149 12.64 12.33 7.32
CA GLU A 149 12.83 13.27 8.42
C GLU A 149 14.26 13.16 9.01
N ILE A 150 14.79 11.93 9.13
CA ILE A 150 16.16 11.71 9.60
C ILE A 150 17.17 12.20 8.56
N ASP A 151 17.00 11.86 7.28
CA ASP A 151 17.85 12.32 6.19
C ASP A 151 17.92 13.85 6.16
N HIS A 152 16.76 14.52 6.23
CA HIS A 152 16.68 15.96 6.21
C HIS A 152 17.38 16.60 7.43
N LYS A 153 17.17 16.04 8.63
CA LYS A 153 17.74 16.59 9.86
C LYS A 153 19.24 16.37 9.99
N ILE A 154 19.76 15.28 9.44
CA ILE A 154 21.19 14.95 9.50
C ILE A 154 21.94 15.63 8.35
N ARG A 155 21.44 15.49 7.12
CA ARG A 155 22.11 16.01 5.92
C ARG A 155 22.12 17.53 5.89
N TYR A 156 21.07 18.16 6.37
CA TYR A 156 20.92 19.60 6.33
C TYR A 156 21.00 20.25 7.72
N PRO A 157 21.84 21.32 7.95
CA PRO A 157 22.64 22.01 6.94
C PRO A 157 24.09 21.47 6.81
N ASN A 158 24.57 20.60 7.71
CA ASN A 158 26.00 20.45 7.98
C ASN A 158 26.69 19.26 7.32
N PHE A 159 25.97 18.20 6.90
CA PHE A 159 26.57 16.93 6.45
C PHE A 159 26.22 16.55 5.01
N SER A 160 25.75 17.48 4.20
CA SER A 160 25.34 17.21 2.80
C SER A 160 26.46 16.65 1.91
N HIS A 161 27.73 16.89 2.25
CA HIS A 161 28.91 16.48 1.50
C HIS A 161 29.74 15.39 2.20
N ASN A 162 29.31 14.88 3.35
CA ASN A 162 30.02 13.81 4.03
C ASN A 162 29.66 12.46 3.42
N GLU A 163 30.59 11.82 2.72
CA GLU A 163 30.38 10.57 1.99
C GLU A 163 29.95 9.41 2.90
N GLN A 164 30.50 9.31 4.12
CA GLN A 164 30.14 8.26 5.07
C GLN A 164 28.69 8.43 5.53
N VAL A 165 28.32 9.65 5.92
CA VAL A 165 26.93 9.96 6.31
C VAL A 165 25.97 9.67 5.16
N CYS A 166 26.30 10.08 3.93
CA CYS A 166 25.48 9.81 2.76
C CYS A 166 25.33 8.31 2.50
N SER A 167 26.41 7.53 2.65
CA SER A 167 26.39 6.07 2.48
C SER A 167 25.48 5.39 3.51
N PHE A 168 25.58 5.77 4.79
CA PHE A 168 24.71 5.23 5.83
C PHE A 168 23.25 5.61 5.63
N LEU A 169 22.97 6.83 5.21
CA LEU A 169 21.59 7.26 4.88
C LEU A 169 21.00 6.48 3.69
N LEU A 170 21.83 6.10 2.71
CA LEU A 170 21.40 5.22 1.60
C LEU A 170 21.10 3.79 2.09
N ILE A 171 21.89 3.24 3.01
CA ILE A 171 21.61 1.94 3.62
C ILE A 171 20.30 2.02 4.40
N PHE A 172 20.11 3.07 5.18
CA PHE A 172 18.87 3.28 5.94
C PHE A 172 17.65 3.44 5.01
N ASN A 173 17.79 4.12 3.87
CA ASN A 173 16.74 4.18 2.84
C ASN A 173 16.34 2.79 2.34
N ARG A 174 17.31 1.90 2.11
CA ARG A 174 17.03 0.52 1.70
C ARG A 174 16.26 -0.25 2.78
N LEU A 175 16.65 -0.09 4.05
CA LEU A 175 15.94 -0.72 5.18
C LEU A 175 14.49 -0.22 5.30
N ALA A 176 14.25 1.09 5.15
CA ALA A 176 12.90 1.65 5.12
C ALA A 176 12.07 1.04 3.99
N GLY A 177 12.66 0.91 2.79
CA GLY A 177 12.00 0.25 1.67
C GLY A 177 11.72 -1.23 1.88
N SER A 178 12.64 -1.95 2.52
CA SER A 178 12.42 -3.37 2.86
C SER A 178 11.33 -3.53 3.93
N ALA A 179 11.22 -2.57 4.87
CA ALA A 179 10.14 -2.56 5.85
C ALA A 179 8.76 -2.34 5.17
N ASP A 180 8.68 -1.44 4.18
CA ASP A 180 7.48 -1.25 3.36
C ASP A 180 7.09 -2.53 2.61
N GLU A 181 8.06 -3.21 1.99
CA GLU A 181 7.82 -4.46 1.26
C GLU A 181 7.35 -5.58 2.19
N MET A 182 7.94 -5.66 3.38
CA MET A 182 7.52 -6.63 4.39
C MET A 182 6.09 -6.35 4.88
N GLY A 183 5.74 -5.08 5.08
CA GLY A 183 4.38 -4.67 5.45
C GLY A 183 3.36 -5.11 4.41
N SER A 184 3.60 -4.82 3.13
CA SER A 184 2.75 -5.25 2.00
C SER A 184 2.65 -6.77 1.90
N PHE A 185 3.77 -7.48 2.07
CA PHE A 185 3.78 -8.95 2.08
C PHE A 185 2.92 -9.55 3.22
N VAL A 186 3.03 -8.99 4.43
CA VAL A 186 2.22 -9.44 5.57
C VAL A 186 0.74 -9.18 5.32
N LYS A 187 0.37 -8.02 4.77
CA LYS A 187 -1.02 -7.70 4.39
C LYS A 187 -1.57 -8.72 3.38
N GLN A 188 -0.81 -9.03 2.34
CA GLN A 188 -1.20 -10.03 1.36
C GLN A 188 -1.36 -11.42 1.99
N LEU A 189 -0.41 -11.84 2.83
CA LEU A 189 -0.46 -13.13 3.53
C LEU A 189 -1.71 -13.25 4.41
N VAL A 190 -2.07 -12.20 5.14
CA VAL A 190 -3.29 -12.17 5.97
C VAL A 190 -4.52 -12.33 5.09
N GLY A 191 -4.62 -11.60 3.96
CA GLY A 191 -5.73 -11.74 3.02
C GLY A 191 -5.85 -13.15 2.44
N GLU A 192 -4.74 -13.80 2.09
CA GLU A 192 -4.73 -15.19 1.65
C GLU A 192 -5.21 -16.16 2.75
N LEU A 193 -4.78 -15.95 4.00
CA LEU A 193 -5.22 -16.77 5.14
C LEU A 193 -6.72 -16.60 5.42
N GLU A 194 -7.27 -15.39 5.33
CA GLU A 194 -8.70 -15.13 5.49
C GLU A 194 -9.52 -15.83 4.41
N LEU A 195 -9.09 -15.78 3.14
CA LEU A 195 -9.76 -16.49 2.05
C LEU A 195 -9.75 -18.02 2.27
N HIS A 196 -8.63 -18.57 2.76
CA HIS A 196 -8.55 -19.98 3.09
C HIS A 196 -9.45 -20.38 4.26
N GLN A 197 -9.53 -19.53 5.29
CA GLN A 197 -10.41 -19.78 6.42
C GLN A 197 -11.88 -19.81 5.99
N HIS A 198 -12.31 -18.85 5.17
CA HIS A 198 -13.66 -18.86 4.60
C HIS A 198 -13.97 -20.14 3.80
N ALA A 199 -13.03 -20.59 2.98
CA ALA A 199 -13.20 -21.82 2.22
C ALA A 199 -13.33 -23.06 3.14
N ILE A 200 -12.55 -23.12 4.23
CA ILE A 200 -12.63 -24.19 5.23
C ILE A 200 -13.99 -24.14 5.94
N ASP A 201 -14.46 -22.95 6.32
CA ASP A 201 -15.75 -22.77 7.00
C ASP A 201 -16.92 -23.22 6.11
N GLU A 202 -16.92 -22.85 4.82
CA GLU A 202 -17.93 -23.30 3.85
C GLU A 202 -17.96 -24.83 3.69
N ILE A 203 -16.77 -25.45 3.60
CA ILE A 203 -16.68 -26.90 3.46
C ILE A 203 -17.15 -27.59 4.75
N THR A 204 -16.80 -27.05 5.91
CA THR A 204 -17.22 -27.58 7.21
C THR A 204 -18.74 -27.52 7.33
N GLN A 205 -19.35 -26.39 6.97
CA GLN A 205 -20.80 -26.24 6.99
C GLN A 205 -21.50 -27.27 6.07
N LYS A 206 -21.04 -27.43 4.82
CA LYS A 206 -21.57 -28.42 3.89
C LYS A 206 -21.41 -29.85 4.42
N SER A 207 -20.27 -30.14 5.07
CA SER A 207 -20.05 -31.46 5.68
C SER A 207 -21.01 -31.74 6.84
N GLU A 208 -21.34 -30.74 7.66
CA GLU A 208 -22.32 -30.84 8.72
C GLU A 208 -23.74 -31.04 8.19
N GLU A 209 -24.13 -30.25 7.15
CA GLU A 209 -25.41 -30.40 6.46
C GLU A 209 -25.57 -31.81 5.89
N ASN A 210 -24.55 -32.34 5.19
CA ASN A 210 -24.56 -33.69 4.65
C ASN A 210 -24.61 -34.78 5.76
N ALA A 211 -23.92 -34.57 6.88
CA ALA A 211 -23.99 -35.47 8.02
C ALA A 211 -25.38 -35.53 8.65
N GLN A 212 -26.07 -34.38 8.74
CA GLN A 212 -27.44 -34.31 9.21
C GLN A 212 -28.41 -35.01 8.26
N GLU A 213 -28.20 -34.83 6.93
CA GLU A 213 -29.04 -35.51 5.93
C GLU A 213 -28.88 -37.05 6.01
N VAL A 214 -27.65 -37.52 6.12
CA VAL A 214 -27.36 -38.95 6.34
C VAL A 214 -28.01 -39.48 7.62
N ALA A 215 -27.94 -38.73 8.73
CA ALA A 215 -28.58 -39.10 9.98
C ALA A 215 -30.12 -39.15 9.86
N ASN A 216 -30.72 -38.25 9.10
CA ASN A 216 -32.16 -38.30 8.83
C ASN A 216 -32.55 -39.50 7.96
N LEU A 217 -31.74 -39.83 6.96
CA LEU A 217 -31.96 -41.01 6.13
C LEU A 217 -31.88 -42.33 6.94
N PHE A 218 -30.92 -42.43 7.88
CA PHE A 218 -30.88 -43.56 8.81
C PHE A 218 -32.12 -43.67 9.68
N LYS A 219 -32.64 -42.56 10.22
CA LYS A 219 -33.92 -42.57 10.99
C LYS A 219 -35.10 -43.07 10.14
N LEU A 220 -35.17 -42.66 8.88
CA LEU A 220 -36.19 -43.08 7.95
C LEU A 220 -36.06 -44.61 7.62
N LEU A 221 -34.82 -45.12 7.51
CA LEU A 221 -34.59 -46.56 7.37
C LEU A 221 -35.09 -47.37 8.57
N GLU A 222 -34.72 -46.96 9.80
CA GLU A 222 -35.20 -47.64 11.03
C GLU A 222 -36.75 -47.63 11.13
N GLN A 223 -37.41 -46.57 10.70
CA GLN A 223 -38.87 -46.49 10.66
C GLN A 223 -39.50 -47.34 9.55
N ASN A 224 -38.81 -47.63 8.47
CA ASN A 224 -39.29 -48.43 7.34
C ASN A 224 -38.89 -49.92 7.39
N GLU A 225 -38.02 -50.36 8.29
CA GLU A 225 -37.73 -51.78 8.50
C GLU A 225 -38.99 -52.61 8.86
N SER A 226 -40.07 -51.94 9.32
CA SER A 226 -41.35 -52.56 9.54
C SER A 226 -42.23 -52.71 8.27
N LYS A 227 -41.78 -52.23 7.08
CA LYS A 227 -42.49 -52.34 5.78
C LYS A 227 -41.55 -52.77 4.68
N GLN A 228 -41.56 -54.03 4.34
CA GLN A 228 -40.63 -54.80 3.53
C GLN A 228 -40.44 -54.38 2.05
N GLN A 229 -40.86 -53.24 1.56
CA GLN A 229 -40.79 -52.87 0.13
C GLN A 229 -40.06 -51.55 -0.21
N GLY A 230 -39.59 -50.81 0.78
CA GLY A 230 -38.91 -49.49 0.53
C GLY A 230 -37.44 -49.47 0.84
N SER A 231 -36.85 -50.55 1.35
CA SER A 231 -35.49 -50.53 1.90
C SER A 231 -34.39 -50.48 0.84
N GLN A 232 -34.61 -51.02 -0.35
CA GLN A 232 -33.57 -51.12 -1.37
C GLN A 232 -33.25 -49.77 -2.03
N GLU A 233 -34.25 -48.96 -2.37
CA GLU A 233 -34.03 -47.61 -2.92
C GLU A 233 -33.33 -46.67 -1.91
N LEU A 234 -33.61 -46.84 -0.63
CA LEU A 234 -33.04 -46.03 0.43
C LEU A 234 -31.58 -46.40 0.69
N ILE A 235 -31.25 -47.72 0.63
CA ILE A 235 -29.89 -48.25 0.69
C ILE A 235 -29.04 -47.73 -0.49
N ASP A 236 -29.62 -47.69 -1.68
CA ASP A 236 -28.88 -47.19 -2.87
C ASP A 236 -28.60 -45.68 -2.79
N LYS A 237 -29.55 -44.87 -2.31
CA LYS A 237 -29.32 -43.45 -2.03
C LYS A 237 -28.25 -43.21 -0.96
N LEU A 238 -28.26 -43.99 0.12
CA LEU A 238 -27.22 -43.91 1.15
C LEU A 238 -25.84 -44.29 0.64
N ARG A 239 -25.74 -45.26 -0.24
CA ARG A 239 -24.45 -45.63 -0.89
C ARG A 239 -23.95 -44.48 -1.75
N GLU A 240 -24.83 -43.87 -2.55
CA GLU A 240 -24.46 -42.75 -3.40
C GLU A 240 -23.98 -41.54 -2.57
N GLN A 241 -24.65 -41.20 -1.48
CA GLN A 241 -24.24 -40.12 -0.59
C GLN A 241 -22.95 -40.42 0.16
N ALA A 242 -22.75 -41.68 0.62
CA ALA A 242 -21.52 -42.08 1.25
C ALA A 242 -20.32 -42.05 0.29
N GLU A 243 -20.53 -42.33 -1.01
CA GLU A 243 -19.51 -42.20 -2.05
C GLU A 243 -19.19 -40.71 -2.33
N GLN A 244 -20.21 -39.85 -2.39
CA GLN A 244 -20.01 -38.42 -2.55
C GLN A 244 -19.20 -37.82 -1.38
N LEU A 245 -19.54 -38.13 -0.15
CA LEU A 245 -18.79 -37.74 1.04
C LEU A 245 -17.30 -38.18 1.01
N GLN A 246 -17.04 -39.42 0.51
CA GLN A 246 -15.67 -39.87 0.33
C GLN A 246 -14.90 -39.11 -0.74
N VAL A 247 -15.55 -38.72 -1.83
CA VAL A 247 -14.95 -37.91 -2.90
C VAL A 247 -14.64 -36.50 -2.37
N GLU A 248 -15.57 -35.88 -1.66
CA GLU A 248 -15.39 -34.55 -1.05
C GLU A 248 -14.26 -34.55 0.00
N LYS A 249 -14.21 -35.59 0.87
CA LYS A 249 -13.13 -35.76 1.85
C LYS A 249 -11.76 -35.90 1.18
N LYS A 250 -11.68 -36.60 0.04
CA LYS A 250 -10.44 -36.74 -0.73
C LYS A 250 -10.05 -35.43 -1.40
N ALA A 251 -11.02 -34.66 -1.91
CA ALA A 251 -10.78 -33.34 -2.50
C ALA A 251 -10.28 -32.34 -1.45
N LEU A 252 -10.89 -32.34 -0.26
CA LEU A 252 -10.47 -31.52 0.88
C LEU A 252 -9.03 -31.84 1.31
N HIS A 253 -8.70 -33.11 1.40
CA HIS A 253 -7.35 -33.56 1.77
C HIS A 253 -6.31 -33.15 0.71
N ARG A 254 -6.66 -33.18 -0.57
CA ARG A 254 -5.80 -32.71 -1.67
C ARG A 254 -5.61 -31.19 -1.61
N ALA A 255 -6.68 -30.43 -1.37
CA ALA A 255 -6.62 -28.99 -1.25
C ALA A 255 -5.74 -28.55 -0.06
N ALA A 256 -5.92 -29.18 1.10
CA ALA A 256 -5.10 -28.94 2.29
C ALA A 256 -3.61 -29.26 2.05
N LYS A 257 -3.32 -30.37 1.33
CA LYS A 257 -1.96 -30.74 0.96
C LYS A 257 -1.32 -29.78 -0.03
N GLN A 258 -2.08 -29.33 -1.02
CA GLN A 258 -1.62 -28.34 -2.00
C GLN A 258 -1.33 -26.99 -1.33
N HIS A 259 -2.17 -26.61 -0.37
CA HIS A 259 -1.95 -25.40 0.43
C HIS A 259 -0.64 -25.48 1.24
N ALA A 260 -0.39 -26.58 1.93
CA ALA A 260 0.86 -26.78 2.66
C ALA A 260 2.09 -26.69 1.74
N ILE A 261 2.01 -27.22 0.51
CA ILE A 261 3.08 -27.14 -0.49
C ILE A 261 3.27 -25.69 -0.97
N ASN A 262 2.19 -24.94 -1.23
CA ASN A 262 2.25 -23.56 -1.66
C ASN A 262 2.86 -22.66 -0.57
N THR A 263 2.47 -22.84 0.68
CA THR A 263 3.01 -22.13 1.84
C THR A 263 4.51 -22.40 2.03
N LEU A 264 4.94 -23.66 1.84
CA LEU A 264 6.36 -24.02 1.88
C LEU A 264 7.15 -23.41 0.73
N SER A 265 6.57 -23.33 -0.48
CA SER A 265 7.20 -22.71 -1.65
C SER A 265 7.34 -21.19 -1.52
N LEU A 266 6.35 -20.53 -0.94
CA LEU A 266 6.38 -19.09 -0.63
C LEU A 266 7.44 -18.79 0.44
N ASN A 267 7.52 -19.58 1.49
CA ASN A 267 8.56 -19.48 2.51
C ASN A 267 9.98 -19.71 1.94
N ALA A 268 10.13 -20.63 0.99
CA ALA A 268 11.40 -20.84 0.30
C ALA A 268 11.78 -19.65 -0.60
N LYS A 269 10.83 -19.08 -1.33
CA LYS A 269 11.04 -17.85 -2.16
C LYS A 269 11.36 -16.63 -1.29
N ALA A 270 10.70 -16.47 -0.15
CA ALA A 270 11.00 -15.40 0.80
C ALA A 270 12.40 -15.54 1.41
N LYS A 271 12.83 -16.77 1.76
CA LYS A 271 14.19 -17.04 2.23
C LYS A 271 15.24 -16.78 1.15
N CYS A 272 15.00 -17.13 -0.11
CA CYS A 272 15.89 -16.81 -1.24
C CYS A 272 16.04 -15.28 -1.43
N LYS A 273 14.93 -14.55 -1.48
CA LYS A 273 14.98 -13.09 -1.59
C LYS A 273 15.69 -12.43 -0.40
N ALA A 274 15.46 -12.91 0.82
CA ALA A 274 16.16 -12.40 2.01
C ALA A 274 17.68 -12.67 1.96
N SER A 275 18.12 -13.80 1.40
CA SER A 275 19.54 -14.12 1.23
C SER A 275 20.23 -13.33 0.11
N GLU A 276 19.48 -12.86 -0.89
CA GLU A 276 19.97 -11.95 -1.95
C GLU A 276 20.10 -10.50 -1.48
N LEU A 277 19.33 -10.10 -0.46
CA LEU A 277 19.38 -8.76 0.14
C LEU A 277 20.52 -8.59 1.17
N ILE A 278 21.11 -9.70 1.64
CA ILE A 278 22.25 -9.70 2.60
C ILE A 278 23.61 -9.81 1.90
N LYS A 279 23.64 -10.13 0.60
CA LYS A 279 24.82 -10.05 -0.27
C LYS A 279 24.89 -8.70 -1.00
#